data_d0acf2ed27b1b7a1f16018570da1a6f8
#
_entry.id   d0acf2ed27b1b7a1f16018570da1a6f8
#
_cell.length_a   1.000
_cell.length_b   1.000
_cell.length_c   1.000
_cell.angle_alpha   90.00
_cell.angle_beta   90.00
_cell.angle_gamma   90.00
#
_symmetry.space_group_name_H-M   'P 1'
#
loop_
_entity.id
_entity.type
_entity.pdbx_description
1 polymer ?
#
loop_
_entity_poly.entity_id
_entity_poly.type
_entity_poly.pdbx_seq_one_letter_code
_entity_poly.pdbx_strand_id
1 'polypeptide(L)'
;LRNIWNPFDKNYEGVLGCNTVNRLYITPIGDVLVCPYVHVKIGNVYEQSLKEIRDYGFSIRHFNEHSSSCLAGENKDFIRKYMSFENQSIFNPAIAKDIFTPEDYVQNPNLVK
;
A
#
# COMPACT_ATOMS: atom_id res chain seq x y z
N LEU A 1 5.40 24.39 -6.62
CA LEU A 1 4.83 23.44 -5.64
C LEU A 1 3.48 22.90 -6.03
N ARG A 2 2.95 23.39 -7.13
CA ARG A 2 1.67 22.91 -7.69
C ARG A 2 1.70 21.45 -8.10
N ASN A 3 2.88 20.85 -8.16
CA ASN A 3 3.04 19.45 -8.52
C ASN A 3 3.09 18.52 -7.31
N ILE A 4 2.96 19.07 -6.11
CA ILE A 4 2.91 18.25 -4.92
C ILE A 4 1.53 17.62 -4.83
N TRP A 5 1.51 16.31 -4.81
CA TRP A 5 0.29 15.54 -4.67
C TRP A 5 0.02 15.24 -3.20
N ASN A 6 -1.22 15.47 -2.79
CA ASN A 6 -1.70 15.11 -1.47
C ASN A 6 -2.97 14.26 -1.66
N PRO A 7 -2.95 12.98 -1.26
CA PRO A 7 -4.11 12.11 -1.49
C PRO A 7 -5.37 12.54 -0.74
N PHE A 8 -5.24 13.44 0.22
CA PHE A 8 -6.38 13.94 0.98
C PHE A 8 -6.94 15.26 0.45
N ASP A 9 -6.35 15.79 -0.61
CA ASP A 9 -6.82 17.03 -1.25
C ASP A 9 -7.89 16.70 -2.28
N LYS A 10 -9.09 17.20 -2.07
CA LYS A 10 -10.23 16.92 -2.95
C LYS A 10 -10.02 17.39 -4.39
N ASN A 11 -9.14 18.35 -4.61
CA ASN A 11 -8.84 18.83 -5.96
C ASN A 11 -8.14 17.77 -6.82
N TYR A 12 -7.55 16.78 -6.17
CA TYR A 12 -6.84 15.68 -6.85
C TYR A 12 -7.59 14.36 -6.78
N GLU A 13 -8.82 14.36 -6.27
CA GLU A 13 -9.62 13.16 -6.15
C GLU A 13 -9.82 12.49 -7.51
N GLY A 14 -9.43 11.23 -7.60
CA GLY A 14 -9.55 10.44 -8.81
C GLY A 14 -8.59 10.82 -9.95
N VAL A 15 -7.72 11.81 -9.74
CA VAL A 15 -6.84 12.31 -10.80
C VAL A 15 -5.56 11.49 -10.95
N LEU A 16 -4.90 11.17 -9.83
CA LEU A 16 -3.60 10.54 -9.85
C LEU A 16 -3.61 9.03 -9.62
N GLY A 17 -4.73 8.50 -9.16
CA GLY A 17 -4.87 7.09 -8.90
C GLY A 17 -4.03 6.60 -7.73
N CYS A 18 -3.70 5.32 -7.74
CA CYS A 18 -2.97 4.66 -6.66
C CYS A 18 -1.63 4.14 -7.15
N ASN A 19 -0.55 4.50 -6.45
CA ASN A 19 0.82 4.06 -6.76
C ASN A 19 1.39 3.11 -5.71
N THR A 20 0.55 2.44 -4.94
CA THR A 20 1.02 1.47 -3.94
C THR A 20 1.95 0.42 -4.57
N VAL A 21 2.98 0.05 -3.84
CA VAL A 21 4.05 -0.88 -4.23
C VAL A 21 4.99 -0.30 -5.29
N ASN A 22 4.52 0.47 -6.27
CA ASN A 22 5.40 1.17 -7.21
C ASN A 22 6.24 2.24 -6.50
N ARG A 23 5.69 2.84 -5.44
CA ARG A 23 6.38 3.80 -4.59
C ARG A 23 6.35 3.28 -3.16
N LEU A 24 7.31 2.44 -2.84
CA LEU A 24 7.45 1.88 -1.50
C LEU A 24 7.92 2.94 -0.52
N TYR A 25 7.52 2.79 0.73
CA TYR A 25 8.03 3.58 1.84
C TYR A 25 8.79 2.67 2.79
N ILE A 26 10.06 2.99 3.04
CA ILE A 26 10.92 2.21 3.93
C ILE A 26 11.13 3.01 5.20
N THR A 27 10.74 2.45 6.34
CA THR A 27 10.90 3.12 7.63
C THR A 27 12.34 3.02 8.15
N PRO A 28 12.74 3.83 9.14
CA PRO A 28 14.08 3.74 9.71
C PRO A 28 14.44 2.39 10.30
N ILE A 29 13.47 1.57 10.68
CA ILE A 29 13.71 0.22 11.20
C ILE A 29 13.66 -0.85 10.11
N GLY A 30 13.58 -0.44 8.84
CA GLY A 30 13.63 -1.35 7.70
C GLY A 30 12.28 -1.91 7.27
N ASP A 31 11.20 -1.59 7.93
CA ASP A 31 9.87 -2.02 7.49
C ASP A 31 9.51 -1.39 6.16
N VAL A 32 8.95 -2.19 5.26
CA VAL A 32 8.53 -1.73 3.95
C VAL A 32 7.01 -1.64 3.90
N LEU A 33 6.51 -0.43 3.73
CA LEU A 33 5.09 -0.16 3.58
C LEU A 33 4.75 0.06 2.11
N VAL A 34 3.52 -0.25 1.74
CA VAL A 34 3.08 -0.14 0.33
C VAL A 34 3.05 1.30 -0.16
N CYS A 35 2.87 2.26 0.74
CA CYS A 35 3.02 3.69 0.47
C CYS A 35 3.06 4.44 1.81
N PRO A 36 3.46 5.73 1.82
CA PRO A 36 3.55 6.48 3.08
C PRO A 36 2.21 6.63 3.82
N TYR A 37 1.09 6.51 3.10
CA TYR A 37 -0.23 6.75 3.66
C TYR A 37 -0.99 5.47 3.99
N VAL A 38 -0.60 4.35 3.41
CA VAL A 38 -1.19 3.04 3.73
C VAL A 38 -0.24 2.31 4.65
N HIS A 39 -0.56 2.29 5.93
CA HIS A 39 0.31 1.73 6.95
C HIS A 39 0.14 0.21 7.02
N VAL A 40 0.51 -0.45 5.92
CA VAL A 40 0.48 -1.91 5.77
C VAL A 40 1.88 -2.36 5.39
N LYS A 41 2.47 -3.19 6.25
CA LYS A 41 3.81 -3.73 6.07
C LYS A 41 3.77 -4.95 5.17
N ILE A 42 4.59 -4.95 4.12
CA ILE A 42 4.75 -6.09 3.21
C ILE A 42 6.09 -6.80 3.34
N GLY A 43 7.01 -6.27 4.14
CA GLY A 43 8.29 -6.92 4.38
C GLY A 43 9.24 -6.03 5.17
N ASN A 44 10.49 -6.49 5.28
CA ASN A 44 11.55 -5.75 5.96
C ASN A 44 12.86 -5.97 5.20
N VAL A 45 13.57 -4.87 4.90
CA VAL A 45 14.78 -4.91 4.06
C VAL A 45 15.95 -5.67 4.72
N TYR A 46 15.90 -5.89 6.02
CA TYR A 46 16.92 -6.68 6.71
C TYR A 46 16.65 -8.18 6.65
N GLU A 47 15.45 -8.59 6.25
CA GLU A 47 15.02 -9.98 6.20
C GLU A 47 14.88 -10.53 4.78
N GLN A 48 14.58 -9.64 3.81
CA GLN A 48 14.25 -10.03 2.45
C GLN A 48 14.84 -9.02 1.46
N SER A 49 15.04 -9.44 0.22
CA SER A 49 15.43 -8.52 -0.84
C SER A 49 14.24 -7.62 -1.22
N LEU A 50 14.56 -6.45 -1.76
CA LEU A 50 13.52 -5.52 -2.21
C LEU A 50 12.66 -6.13 -3.32
N LYS A 51 13.27 -6.94 -4.18
CA LYS A 51 12.56 -7.65 -5.24
C LYS A 51 11.51 -8.60 -4.67
N GLU A 52 11.89 -9.38 -3.66
CA GLU A 52 10.96 -10.31 -3.01
C GLU A 52 9.79 -9.57 -2.35
N ILE A 53 10.09 -8.46 -1.68
CA ILE A 53 9.08 -7.63 -1.01
C ILE A 53 8.12 -7.04 -2.04
N ARG A 54 8.65 -6.51 -3.14
CA ARG A 54 7.86 -5.91 -4.21
C ARG A 54 6.98 -6.96 -4.90
N ASP A 55 7.54 -8.12 -5.20
CA ASP A 55 6.78 -9.20 -5.82
C ASP A 55 5.64 -9.66 -4.93
N TYR A 56 5.90 -9.76 -3.63
CA TYR A 56 4.86 -10.09 -2.66
C TYR A 56 3.78 -8.99 -2.63
N GLY A 57 4.18 -7.72 -2.60
CA GLY A 57 3.23 -6.61 -2.59
C GLY A 57 2.31 -6.62 -3.80
N PHE A 58 2.84 -6.91 -4.99
CA PHE A 58 2.03 -7.00 -6.20
C PHE A 58 1.16 -8.26 -6.26
N SER A 59 1.43 -9.26 -5.43
CA SER A 59 0.55 -10.43 -5.33
C SER A 59 -0.76 -10.11 -4.61
N ILE A 60 -0.82 -9.00 -3.91
CA ILE A 60 -2.03 -8.55 -3.22
C ILE A 60 -2.91 -7.80 -4.23
N ARG A 61 -4.14 -8.30 -4.43
CA ARG A 61 -5.04 -7.78 -5.46
C ARG A 61 -5.23 -6.26 -5.40
N HIS A 62 -5.41 -5.73 -4.19
CA HIS A 62 -5.66 -4.30 -4.00
C HIS A 62 -4.52 -3.41 -4.50
N PHE A 63 -3.31 -3.93 -4.55
CA PHE A 63 -2.11 -3.19 -4.99
C PHE A 63 -1.68 -3.58 -6.40
N ASN A 64 -2.21 -4.69 -6.92
CA ASN A 64 -1.91 -5.15 -8.28
C ASN A 64 -2.86 -4.54 -9.32
N GLU A 65 -4.14 -4.47 -9.01
CA GLU A 65 -5.14 -3.95 -9.91
C GLU A 65 -5.01 -2.43 -10.06
N HIS A 66 -5.30 -1.93 -11.26
CA HIS A 66 -5.35 -0.50 -11.49
C HIS A 66 -6.48 0.12 -10.68
N SER A 67 -6.18 1.21 -9.98
CA SER A 67 -7.18 1.98 -9.26
C SER A 67 -7.08 3.44 -9.66
N SER A 68 -8.18 4.04 -10.09
CA SER A 68 -8.25 5.46 -10.39
C SER A 68 -8.33 6.31 -9.14
N SER A 69 -8.63 5.71 -7.99
CA SER A 69 -8.73 6.41 -6.72
C SER A 69 -7.59 6.03 -5.78
N CYS A 70 -7.24 6.93 -4.87
CA CYS A 70 -6.23 6.68 -3.85
C CYS A 70 -6.83 5.79 -2.76
N LEU A 71 -6.19 4.65 -2.48
CA LEU A 71 -6.68 3.73 -1.44
C LEU A 71 -6.70 4.38 -0.06
N ALA A 72 -5.70 5.22 0.24
CA ALA A 72 -5.59 5.84 1.56
C ALA A 72 -6.53 7.01 1.78
N GLY A 73 -6.89 7.73 0.71
CA GLY A 73 -7.65 8.97 0.83
C GLY A 73 -9.04 8.91 0.26
N GLU A 74 -9.33 7.99 -0.66
CA GLU A 74 -10.57 8.01 -1.44
C GLU A 74 -11.39 6.72 -1.35
N ASN A 75 -10.76 5.58 -1.07
CA ASN A 75 -11.46 4.31 -1.00
C ASN A 75 -11.90 4.04 0.44
N LYS A 76 -13.13 4.39 0.75
CA LYS A 76 -13.67 4.28 2.11
C LYS A 76 -13.74 2.84 2.61
N ASP A 77 -14.04 1.91 1.73
CA ASP A 77 -14.14 0.50 2.10
C ASP A 77 -12.77 -0.07 2.47
N PHE A 78 -11.75 0.27 1.69
CA PHE A 78 -10.38 -0.14 1.96
C PHE A 78 -9.90 0.47 3.29
N ILE A 79 -10.15 1.76 3.50
CA ILE A 79 -9.77 2.47 4.73
C ILE A 79 -10.41 1.80 5.94
N ARG A 80 -11.73 1.55 5.87
CA ARG A 80 -12.46 0.94 6.98
C ARG A 80 -11.97 -0.46 7.30
N LYS A 81 -11.71 -1.25 6.26
CA LYS A 81 -11.36 -2.66 6.43
C LYS A 81 -9.91 -2.89 6.84
N TYR A 82 -8.98 -2.10 6.29
CA TYR A 82 -7.54 -2.36 6.41
C TYR A 82 -6.74 -1.25 7.08
N MET A 83 -7.30 -0.08 7.30
CA MET A 83 -6.59 1.08 7.81
C MET A 83 -7.13 1.62 9.13
N SER A 84 -8.06 0.91 9.76
CA SER A 84 -8.75 1.38 10.98
C SER A 84 -8.38 0.57 12.22
N PHE A 85 -7.20 -0.04 12.24
CA PHE A 85 -6.73 -0.79 13.39
C PHE A 85 -6.23 0.17 14.48
N GLU A 86 -6.44 -0.22 15.72
CA GLU A 86 -6.00 0.57 16.86
C GLU A 86 -4.49 0.81 16.82
N ASN A 87 -4.08 2.06 16.99
CA ASN A 87 -2.67 2.48 16.99
C ASN A 87 -1.91 2.20 15.68
N GLN A 88 -2.60 1.96 14.58
CA GLN A 88 -1.95 1.74 13.29
C GLN A 88 -1.21 3.01 12.85
N SER A 89 0.09 2.87 12.54
CA SER A 89 0.96 3.99 12.14
C SER A 89 2.14 3.45 11.34
N ILE A 90 3.03 4.36 10.88
CA ILE A 90 4.25 3.95 10.17
C ILE A 90 5.21 3.16 11.08
N PHE A 91 5.14 3.35 12.40
CA PHE A 91 5.96 2.59 13.35
C PHE A 91 5.20 1.40 13.97
N ASN A 92 3.92 1.30 13.69
CA ASN A 92 3.07 0.18 14.10
C ASN A 92 2.13 -0.20 12.96
N PRO A 93 2.68 -0.62 11.80
CA PRO A 93 1.85 -0.95 10.66
C PRO A 93 1.11 -2.25 10.86
N ALA A 94 -0.04 -2.40 10.20
CA ALA A 94 -0.69 -3.68 10.08
C ALA A 94 0.19 -4.58 9.18
N ILE A 95 0.29 -5.86 9.54
CA ILE A 95 1.08 -6.81 8.77
C ILE A 95 0.20 -7.43 7.70
N ALA A 96 0.61 -7.33 6.43
CA ALA A 96 -0.20 -7.76 5.30
C ALA A 96 -0.68 -9.22 5.45
N LYS A 97 0.20 -10.11 5.88
CA LYS A 97 -0.15 -11.54 6.06
C LYS A 97 -1.24 -11.76 7.09
N ASP A 98 -1.39 -10.84 8.04
CA ASP A 98 -2.37 -10.96 9.11
C ASP A 98 -3.74 -10.41 8.71
N ILE A 99 -3.79 -9.46 7.79
CA ILE A 99 -5.04 -8.76 7.45
C ILE A 99 -5.63 -9.20 6.12
N PHE A 100 -4.83 -9.77 5.21
CA PHE A 100 -5.32 -10.23 3.91
C PHE A 100 -5.59 -11.73 3.94
N THR A 101 -6.69 -12.12 3.32
CA THR A 101 -7.11 -13.52 3.18
C THR A 101 -6.67 -14.06 1.82
N PRO A 102 -6.74 -15.39 1.58
CA PRO A 102 -6.39 -15.93 0.26
C PRO A 102 -7.13 -15.29 -0.92
N GLU A 103 -8.32 -14.76 -0.68
CA GLU A 103 -9.10 -14.07 -1.71
C GLU A 103 -8.50 -12.75 -2.13
N ASP A 104 -7.66 -12.16 -1.28
CA ASP A 104 -7.00 -10.89 -1.55
C ASP A 104 -5.73 -11.03 -2.40
N TYR A 105 -5.33 -12.26 -2.74
CA TYR A 105 -4.12 -12.52 -3.53
C TYR A 105 -4.47 -12.93 -4.96
N VAL A 106 -3.60 -12.54 -5.91
CA VAL A 106 -3.73 -12.94 -7.31
C VAL A 106 -2.69 -14.00 -7.65
N GLN A 107 -3.04 -14.94 -8.56
CA GLN A 107 -2.13 -16.04 -8.93
C GLN A 107 -1.03 -15.59 -9.90
N ASN A 108 -1.35 -14.67 -10.82
CA ASN A 108 -0.41 -14.19 -11.82
C ASN A 108 -0.33 -12.67 -11.71
N PRO A 109 0.42 -12.13 -10.74
CA PRO A 109 0.47 -10.70 -10.54
C PRO A 109 1.14 -9.98 -11.70
N ASN A 110 0.60 -8.82 -12.03
CA ASN A 110 1.24 -7.90 -12.94
C ASN A 110 2.33 -7.15 -12.18
N LEU A 111 3.59 -7.43 -12.49
CA LEU A 111 4.74 -6.82 -11.81
C LEU A 111 5.11 -5.44 -12.34
N VAL A 112 4.40 -4.97 -13.37
CA VAL A 112 4.54 -3.62 -13.91
C VAL A 112 3.17 -2.97 -13.86
N LYS A 113 2.96 -2.20 -12.83
CA LYS A 113 1.67 -1.58 -12.57
C LYS A 113 1.44 -0.30 -13.40
#